data_ee579ad26afb247549877676486d3182
#
_entry.id   ee579ad26afb247549877676486d3182
#
_cell.length_a   1.000
_cell.length_b   1.000
_cell.length_c   1.000
_cell.angle_alpha   90.00
_cell.angle_beta   90.00
_cell.angle_gamma   90.00
#
_symmetry.space_group_name_H-M   'P 1'
#
loop_
_entity.id
_entity.type
_entity.pdbx_description
1 polymer ?
#
loop_
_entity_poly.entity_id
_entity_poly.type
_entity_poly.pdbx_seq_one_letter_code
_entity_poly.pdbx_strand_id
1 'polypeptide(L)'
;MLKKFAGRWVEEPPAVLWSLRTTPNRSMGLTPFFLTYGSEAVLPSDLDYSAPRVKAFDPEMAAEAQRGAMEVLEEARLATLHRSARYQQTLRRYHERRIRERMLQVGDLVLR
;
A
#
# COMPACT_ATOMS: atom_id res chain seq x y z
N MET A 1 5.74 -12.44 -10.62
CA MET A 1 6.65 -12.68 -9.48
C MET A 1 6.46 -14.06 -8.85
N LEU A 2 5.25 -14.52 -8.56
CA LEU A 2 4.98 -15.81 -7.90
C LEU A 2 5.37 -17.07 -8.72
N LYS A 3 5.37 -17.00 -10.05
CA LYS A 3 5.75 -18.17 -10.89
C LYS A 3 7.19 -18.66 -10.68
N LYS A 4 8.10 -17.78 -10.23
CA LYS A 4 9.50 -18.14 -9.97
C LYS A 4 9.69 -18.95 -8.69
N PHE A 5 8.68 -18.98 -7.82
CA PHE A 5 8.71 -19.59 -6.48
C PHE A 5 7.64 -20.68 -6.30
N ALA A 6 7.21 -21.30 -7.38
CA ALA A 6 6.11 -22.28 -7.41
C ALA A 6 6.23 -23.43 -6.40
N GLY A 7 7.42 -23.70 -5.85
CA GLY A 7 7.65 -24.74 -4.83
C GLY A 7 7.71 -24.23 -3.38
N ARG A 8 7.66 -22.91 -3.13
CA ARG A 8 7.86 -22.32 -1.78
C ARG A 8 6.71 -21.42 -1.34
N TRP A 9 5.49 -21.82 -1.63
CA TRP A 9 4.29 -21.05 -1.32
C TRP A 9 4.08 -20.71 0.15
N VAL A 10 4.59 -21.52 1.06
CA VAL A 10 4.44 -21.32 2.51
C VAL A 10 5.48 -20.33 3.05
N GLU A 11 6.67 -20.31 2.45
CA GLU A 11 7.80 -19.49 2.91
C GLU A 11 7.79 -18.06 2.37
N GLU A 12 7.29 -17.87 1.15
CA GLU A 12 7.34 -16.57 0.44
C GLU A 12 6.22 -15.55 0.80
N PRO A 13 4.99 -15.95 1.18
CA PRO A 13 3.91 -15.00 1.47
C PRO A 13 4.26 -13.93 2.52
N PRO A 14 4.98 -14.21 3.61
CA PRO A 14 5.36 -13.19 4.57
C PRO A 14 6.20 -12.07 3.94
N ALA A 15 7.15 -12.39 3.09
CA ALA A 15 8.01 -11.42 2.42
C ALA A 15 7.23 -10.58 1.39
N VAL A 16 6.31 -11.22 0.65
CA VAL A 16 5.42 -10.53 -0.29
C VAL A 16 4.47 -9.57 0.44
N LEU A 17 3.87 -10.01 1.54
CA LEU A 17 2.98 -9.18 2.35
C LEU A 17 3.73 -8.01 2.99
N TRP A 18 4.95 -8.24 3.47
CA TRP A 18 5.81 -7.18 3.98
C TRP A 18 6.11 -6.13 2.91
N SER A 19 6.50 -6.57 1.72
CA SER A 19 6.74 -5.70 0.57
C SER A 19 5.51 -4.86 0.22
N LEU A 20 4.31 -5.46 0.18
CA LEU A 20 3.07 -4.74 -0.07
C LEU A 20 2.74 -3.70 1.00
N ARG A 21 3.00 -4.01 2.27
CA ARG A 21 2.76 -3.09 3.40
C ARG A 21 3.71 -1.90 3.40
N THR A 22 4.94 -2.10 2.96
CA THR A 22 6.00 -1.08 2.99
C THR A 22 6.22 -0.36 1.67
N THR A 23 5.49 -0.72 0.61
CA THR A 23 5.56 -0.05 -0.69
C THR A 23 4.43 0.97 -0.83
N PRO A 24 4.74 2.23 -1.22
CA PRO A 24 3.72 3.24 -1.46
C PRO A 24 2.73 2.80 -2.52
N ASN A 25 1.44 2.87 -2.22
CA ASN A 25 0.39 2.56 -3.18
C ASN A 25 0.19 3.73 -4.14
N ARG A 26 0.12 3.44 -5.44
CA ARG A 26 -0.03 4.45 -6.49
C ARG A 26 -1.29 5.31 -6.32
N SER A 27 -2.39 4.73 -5.85
CA SER A 27 -3.65 5.45 -5.65
C SER A 27 -3.62 6.37 -4.43
N MET A 28 -2.86 5.99 -3.40
CA MET A 28 -2.81 6.67 -2.11
C MET A 28 -1.57 7.56 -1.94
N GLY A 29 -0.44 7.18 -2.57
CA GLY A 29 0.84 7.88 -2.46
C GLY A 29 1.56 7.66 -1.12
N LEU A 30 0.99 6.85 -0.24
CA LEU A 30 1.50 6.50 1.09
C LEU A 30 1.58 4.97 1.21
N THR A 31 2.40 4.51 2.16
CA THR A 31 2.47 3.08 2.47
C THR A 31 1.29 2.66 3.34
N PRO A 32 0.77 1.43 3.20
CA PRO A 32 -0.23 0.89 4.12
C PRO A 32 0.27 0.84 5.57
N PHE A 33 1.58 0.66 5.75
CA PHE A 33 2.20 0.67 7.08
C PHE A 33 2.08 2.04 7.74
N PHE A 34 2.43 3.12 7.02
CA PHE A 34 2.28 4.48 7.52
C PHE A 34 0.83 4.81 7.88
N LEU A 35 -0.14 4.43 7.02
CA LEU A 35 -1.57 4.67 7.26
C LEU A 35 -2.13 3.93 8.47
N THR A 36 -1.43 2.88 8.92
CA THR A 36 -1.82 2.11 10.10
C THR A 36 -1.18 2.66 11.38
N TYR A 37 0.12 2.93 11.33
CA TYR A 37 0.92 3.21 12.52
C TYR A 37 1.35 4.69 12.67
N GLY A 38 1.16 5.52 11.64
CA GLY A 38 1.59 6.92 11.64
C GLY A 38 3.09 7.12 11.43
N SER A 39 3.84 6.06 11.21
CA SER A 39 5.28 6.08 10.94
C SER A 39 5.65 5.05 9.89
N GLU A 40 6.77 5.27 9.19
CA GLU A 40 7.27 4.30 8.23
C GLU A 40 7.96 3.12 8.93
N ALA A 41 7.84 1.93 8.32
CA ALA A 41 8.49 0.74 8.81
C ALA A 41 10.02 0.88 8.80
N VAL A 42 10.67 0.25 9.78
CA VAL A 42 12.13 0.04 9.75
C VAL A 42 12.41 -1.14 8.83
N LEU A 43 13.15 -0.90 7.76
CA LEU A 43 13.52 -1.94 6.82
C LEU A 43 14.80 -2.66 7.28
N PRO A 44 15.01 -3.93 6.87
CA PRO A 44 16.28 -4.63 7.16
C PRO A 44 17.50 -3.83 6.72
N SER A 45 17.43 -3.16 5.58
CA SER A 45 18.50 -2.27 5.09
C SER A 45 18.81 -1.10 6.02
N ASP A 46 17.81 -0.59 6.77
CA ASP A 46 18.04 0.50 7.74
C ASP A 46 18.89 0.01 8.92
N LEU A 47 18.74 -1.27 9.29
CA LEU A 47 19.54 -1.92 10.33
C LEU A 47 20.95 -2.22 9.81
N ASP A 48 21.05 -2.83 8.63
CA ASP A 48 22.34 -3.23 8.02
C ASP A 48 23.27 -2.04 7.78
N TYR A 49 22.70 -0.93 7.31
CA TYR A 49 23.44 0.32 7.06
C TYR A 49 23.41 1.31 8.22
N SER A 50 22.87 0.93 9.36
CA SER A 50 22.80 1.77 10.57
C SER A 50 22.23 3.17 10.26
N ALA A 51 21.04 3.22 9.68
CA ALA A 51 20.39 4.47 9.32
C ALA A 51 20.34 5.46 10.51
N PRO A 52 20.46 6.77 10.29
CA PRO A 52 20.47 7.77 11.36
C PRO A 52 19.31 7.65 12.34
N ARG A 53 18.09 7.33 11.86
CA ARG A 53 16.90 7.13 12.67
C ARG A 53 17.00 5.93 13.64
N VAL A 54 17.77 4.91 13.29
CA VAL A 54 18.02 3.74 14.14
C VAL A 54 19.05 4.07 15.22
N LYS A 55 20.11 4.80 14.86
CA LYS A 55 21.16 5.23 15.80
C LYS A 55 20.66 6.24 16.83
N ALA A 56 19.77 7.15 16.41
CA ALA A 56 19.23 8.21 17.26
C ALA A 56 17.94 7.80 17.97
N PHE A 57 17.65 6.51 18.05
CA PHE A 57 16.43 6.04 18.69
C PHE A 57 16.49 6.25 20.21
N ASP A 58 15.54 7.05 20.72
CA ASP A 58 15.28 7.28 22.13
C ASP A 58 13.83 6.87 22.43
N PRO A 59 13.58 5.93 23.35
CA PRO A 59 12.24 5.44 23.66
C PRO A 59 11.28 6.51 24.15
N GLU A 60 11.75 7.49 24.95
CA GLU A 60 10.91 8.56 25.50
C GLU A 60 10.50 9.54 24.40
N MET A 61 11.44 9.99 23.58
CA MET A 61 11.18 10.83 22.43
C MET A 61 10.32 10.12 21.37
N ALA A 62 10.50 8.81 21.18
CA ALA A 62 9.71 8.01 20.26
C ALA A 62 8.24 7.95 20.69
N ALA A 63 7.96 7.79 21.97
CA ALA A 63 6.59 7.77 22.51
C ALA A 63 5.89 9.14 22.37
N GLU A 64 6.60 10.24 22.52
CA GLU A 64 6.07 11.58 22.32
C GLU A 64 5.81 11.86 20.81
N ALA A 65 6.76 11.53 19.97
CA ALA A 65 6.62 11.64 18.52
C ALA A 65 5.46 10.80 17.99
N GLN A 66 5.24 9.61 18.54
CA GLN A 66 4.12 8.76 18.17
C GLN A 66 2.76 9.38 18.54
N ARG A 67 2.66 10.05 19.69
CA ARG A 67 1.44 10.79 20.08
C ARG A 67 1.15 11.94 19.10
N GLY A 68 2.14 12.74 18.77
CA GLY A 68 2.00 13.80 17.74
C GLY A 68 1.69 13.25 16.34
N ALA A 69 2.27 12.12 15.97
CA ALA A 69 1.99 11.46 14.69
C ALA A 69 0.54 10.99 14.56
N MET A 70 -0.14 10.67 15.66
CA MET A 70 -1.55 10.26 15.63
C MET A 70 -2.48 11.36 15.14
N GLU A 71 -2.22 12.62 15.48
CA GLU A 71 -3.01 13.76 15.01
C GLU A 71 -2.86 13.95 13.50
N VAL A 72 -1.61 13.90 13.02
CA VAL A 72 -1.30 14.02 11.59
C VAL A 72 -1.82 12.82 10.79
N LEU A 73 -1.88 11.64 11.40
CA LEU A 73 -2.34 10.41 10.76
C LEU A 73 -3.81 10.49 10.30
N GLU A 74 -4.68 11.08 11.10
CA GLU A 74 -6.10 11.23 10.73
C GLU A 74 -6.25 12.16 9.52
N GLU A 75 -5.52 13.26 9.46
CA GLU A 75 -5.51 14.15 8.30
C GLU A 75 -4.96 13.42 7.05
N ALA A 76 -3.88 12.67 7.20
CA ALA A 76 -3.31 11.88 6.12
C ALA A 76 -4.28 10.81 5.60
N ARG A 77 -5.05 10.18 6.48
CA ARG A 77 -6.10 9.20 6.11
C ARG A 77 -7.21 9.85 5.31
N LEU A 78 -7.70 11.00 5.72
CA LEU A 78 -8.72 11.75 4.99
C LEU A 78 -8.23 12.18 3.61
N ALA A 79 -7.02 12.75 3.52
CA ALA A 79 -6.41 13.12 2.26
C ALA A 79 -6.24 11.91 1.32
N THR A 80 -5.90 10.75 1.88
CA THR A 80 -5.76 9.49 1.14
C THR A 80 -7.09 9.00 0.61
N LEU A 81 -8.17 9.09 1.38
CA LEU A 81 -9.52 8.75 0.92
C LEU A 81 -9.93 9.58 -0.30
N HIS A 82 -9.73 10.89 -0.24
CA HIS A 82 -10.03 11.78 -1.36
C HIS A 82 -9.17 11.46 -2.60
N ARG A 83 -7.88 11.21 -2.42
CA ARG A 83 -6.97 10.83 -3.52
C ARG A 83 -7.38 9.50 -4.15
N SER A 84 -7.71 8.50 -3.33
CA SER A 84 -8.16 7.18 -3.78
C SER A 84 -9.47 7.26 -4.57
N ALA A 85 -10.45 8.04 -4.08
CA ALA A 85 -11.71 8.26 -4.76
C ALA A 85 -11.51 8.91 -6.16
N ARG A 86 -10.65 9.94 -6.24
CA ARG A 86 -10.28 10.58 -7.52
C ARG A 86 -9.60 9.62 -8.48
N TYR A 87 -8.68 8.79 -7.97
CA TYR A 87 -7.99 7.79 -8.77
C TYR A 87 -8.96 6.75 -9.34
N GLN A 88 -9.85 6.20 -8.51
CA GLN A 88 -10.89 5.26 -8.95
C GLN A 88 -11.83 5.89 -9.98
N GLN A 89 -12.23 7.14 -9.78
CA GLN A 89 -13.09 7.85 -10.73
C GLN A 89 -12.39 8.05 -12.09
N THR A 90 -11.09 8.36 -12.07
CA THR A 90 -10.28 8.47 -13.28
C THR A 90 -10.18 7.13 -14.03
N LEU A 91 -9.96 6.04 -13.28
CA LEU A 91 -9.94 4.69 -13.86
C LEU A 91 -11.29 4.31 -14.48
N ARG A 92 -12.40 4.57 -13.79
CA ARG A 92 -13.75 4.31 -14.32
C ARG A 92 -13.97 5.05 -15.64
N ARG A 93 -13.70 6.36 -15.69
CA ARG A 93 -13.80 7.17 -16.91
C ARG A 93 -12.91 6.64 -18.04
N TYR A 94 -11.71 6.18 -17.71
CA TYR A 94 -10.80 5.60 -18.70
C TYR A 94 -11.36 4.30 -19.27
N HIS A 95 -11.90 3.43 -18.44
CA HIS A 95 -12.50 2.17 -18.87
C HIS A 95 -13.80 2.40 -19.65
N GLU A 96 -14.70 3.25 -19.16
CA GLU A 96 -15.96 3.58 -19.83
C GLU A 96 -15.77 4.06 -21.27
N ARG A 97 -14.74 4.86 -21.54
CA ARG A 97 -14.39 5.30 -22.91
C ARG A 97 -13.94 4.16 -23.84
N ARG A 98 -13.54 3.02 -23.29
CA ARG A 98 -13.01 1.88 -24.06
C ARG A 98 -13.96 0.69 -24.09
N ILE A 99 -14.99 0.70 -23.27
CA ILE A 99 -16.01 -0.34 -23.27
C ILE A 99 -16.90 -0.13 -24.50
N ARG A 100 -16.99 -1.18 -25.31
CA ARG A 100 -18.00 -1.26 -26.37
C ARG A 100 -19.22 -1.96 -25.79
N GLU A 101 -20.40 -1.34 -25.93
CA GLU A 101 -21.65 -1.98 -25.58
C GLU A 101 -21.79 -3.26 -26.40
N ARG A 102 -21.92 -4.38 -25.73
CA ARG A 102 -22.20 -5.67 -26.33
C ARG A 102 -23.43 -6.25 -25.69
N MET A 103 -24.47 -6.45 -26.48
CA MET A 103 -25.64 -7.20 -26.02
C MET A 103 -25.27 -8.68 -25.98
N LEU A 104 -25.17 -9.26 -24.79
CA LEU A 104 -24.94 -10.68 -24.59
C LEU A 104 -26.26 -11.43 -24.77
N GLN A 105 -26.21 -12.50 -25.56
CA GLN A 105 -27.34 -13.40 -25.81
C GLN A 105 -27.08 -14.77 -25.19
N VAL A 106 -28.16 -15.51 -24.95
CA VAL A 106 -28.04 -16.89 -24.46
C VAL A 106 -27.29 -17.72 -25.50
N GLY A 107 -26.16 -18.32 -25.10
CA GLY A 107 -25.27 -19.07 -25.98
C GLY A 107 -23.95 -18.37 -26.30
N ASP A 108 -23.76 -17.11 -25.91
CA ASP A 108 -22.51 -16.40 -26.08
C ASP A 108 -21.42 -16.99 -25.16
N LEU A 109 -20.20 -17.16 -25.73
CA LEU A 109 -19.03 -17.56 -24.97
C LEU A 109 -18.51 -16.36 -24.17
N VAL A 110 -18.42 -16.52 -22.86
CA VAL A 110 -17.84 -15.55 -21.93
C VAL A 110 -16.62 -16.14 -21.20
N LEU A 111 -15.60 -15.32 -21.03
CA LEU A 111 -14.44 -15.68 -20.19
C LEU A 111 -14.85 -15.61 -18.72
N ARG A 112 -14.57 -16.70 -18.01
CA ARG A 112 -14.83 -16.82 -16.56
C ARG A 112 -13.57 -16.49 -15.76
#